data_3dc83e6214636b1728b5135ff7675437
#
_entry.id   3dc83e6214636b1728b5135ff7675437
#
_cell.length_a   1.000
_cell.length_b   1.000
_cell.length_c   1.000
_cell.angle_alpha   90.00
_cell.angle_beta   90.00
_cell.angle_gamma   90.00
#
_symmetry.space_group_name_H-M   'P 1'
#
loop_
_entity.id
_entity.type
_entity.pdbx_description
1 polymer ?
#
loop_
_entity_poly.entity_id
_entity_poly.type
_entity_poly.pdbx_seq_one_letter_code
_entity_poly.pdbx_strand_id
1 'polypeptide(L)'
;MKRILGAGLDNTNSELDMNKTTKRISERGQFIVLLAIIMVALLGVLAFVLVGGNLYFKRRVAQNAADAGALAGARALCLTKDTGQAKFMAKQYAEVHNGPTVSQVDVSEALVTVKTQISFDTFFAHVIGFPKLTAEATAVAGCLRPTSGSKILPVAWACRRSIMGGNSTSEDCQEQAITIDQLETYLENPPPPGKIYPELYVVMDSSSTPDDLADICQSVGGWLDCDLDGDGEDDLQANGDRAWLDLDGGGGGAVELRNWVKNGYPGKIEEHTWLGGQPGTAASVYQTVANHVGEIYGIPVFDALCDDYPDPKCSSKVHARDTIVNTAGGNYYYHVVAFAGFYISCVDSAGVPGPECPGHKVARNLGVIKANAKTIEGYFVIGSLPDLGGGAPGSGLDVGTYIVKLIR
;
A
#
# COMPACT_ATOMS: atom_id res chain seq x y z
N MET A 1 99.69 -57.31 -1.01
CA MET A 1 100.75 -57.28 -2.03
C MET A 1 100.95 -55.86 -2.50
N LYS A 2 102.19 -55.37 -2.26
CA LYS A 2 102.93 -54.34 -2.99
C LYS A 2 102.24 -53.00 -3.33
N ARG A 3 102.68 -51.89 -2.70
CA ARG A 3 103.86 -51.05 -3.02
C ARG A 3 103.43 -49.96 -4.07
N ILE A 4 103.84 -48.71 -4.10
CA ILE A 4 104.89 -47.87 -3.52
C ILE A 4 104.62 -46.43 -4.06
N LEU A 5 104.85 -45.40 -3.25
CA LEU A 5 105.54 -44.16 -3.53
C LEU A 5 105.10 -43.21 -4.72
N GLY A 6 105.07 -41.93 -4.40
CA GLY A 6 105.46 -40.87 -5.24
C GLY A 6 105.12 -39.47 -4.68
N ALA A 7 106.12 -38.83 -4.11
CA ALA A 7 106.07 -37.45 -3.62
C ALA A 7 106.05 -36.45 -4.79
N GLY A 8 105.54 -35.27 -4.55
CA GLY A 8 105.63 -34.11 -5.44
C GLY A 8 105.07 -32.86 -4.76
N LEU A 9 105.94 -32.10 -4.14
CA LEU A 9 105.80 -30.71 -3.77
C LEU A 9 105.48 -29.88 -5.01
N ASP A 10 104.45 -28.99 -4.95
CA ASP A 10 104.74 -27.62 -5.37
C ASP A 10 103.71 -26.66 -4.77
N ASN A 11 104.28 -25.66 -4.26
CA ASN A 11 103.78 -24.41 -3.72
C ASN A 11 103.37 -23.52 -4.83
N THR A 12 102.13 -22.93 -4.84
CA THR A 12 101.89 -21.57 -5.32
C THR A 12 100.44 -21.14 -5.06
N ASN A 13 100.35 -19.91 -4.55
CA ASN A 13 99.27 -18.93 -4.69
C ASN A 13 98.14 -18.93 -3.66
N SER A 14 98.46 -18.36 -2.54
CA SER A 14 97.60 -17.50 -1.70
C SER A 14 97.35 -16.17 -2.41
N GLU A 15 96.34 -16.09 -3.30
CA GLU A 15 95.79 -14.81 -3.75
C GLU A 15 94.44 -15.05 -4.47
N LEU A 16 93.39 -15.28 -3.74
CA LEU A 16 92.02 -15.17 -4.28
C LEU A 16 90.94 -15.39 -3.19
N ASP A 17 91.05 -14.65 -2.07
CA ASP A 17 89.92 -14.70 -1.12
C ASP A 17 89.61 -13.34 -0.44
N MET A 18 89.90 -12.24 -1.13
CA MET A 18 89.51 -10.88 -0.65
C MET A 18 88.38 -10.21 -1.44
N ASN A 19 87.78 -10.89 -2.39
CA ASN A 19 86.74 -10.24 -3.26
C ASN A 19 85.34 -10.80 -3.05
N LYS A 20 85.10 -11.67 -2.05
CA LYS A 20 83.80 -12.24 -1.76
C LYS A 20 83.05 -11.57 -0.58
N THR A 21 83.75 -10.77 0.24
CA THR A 21 83.17 -10.16 1.43
C THR A 21 82.54 -8.75 1.19
N THR A 22 82.87 -8.07 0.10
CA THR A 22 82.44 -6.73 -0.20
C THR A 22 81.03 -6.71 -0.93
N LYS A 23 80.63 -7.84 -1.50
CA LYS A 23 79.32 -7.92 -2.24
C LYS A 23 78.16 -8.17 -1.32
N ARG A 24 78.32 -8.63 -0.09
CA ARG A 24 77.26 -8.90 0.89
C ARG A 24 76.79 -7.68 1.68
N ILE A 25 77.47 -6.59 1.70
CA ILE A 25 77.10 -5.37 2.43
C ILE A 25 76.19 -4.50 1.61
N SER A 26 76.24 -4.54 0.26
CA SER A 26 75.45 -3.81 -0.64
C SER A 26 73.99 -4.34 -0.69
N GLU A 27 73.73 -5.65 -0.52
CA GLU A 27 72.40 -6.26 -0.60
C GLU A 27 71.52 -5.97 0.62
N ARG A 28 72.12 -5.74 1.80
CA ARG A 28 71.38 -5.40 3.04
C ARG A 28 70.74 -4.00 3.02
N GLY A 29 71.33 -3.04 2.31
CA GLY A 29 70.84 -1.70 2.18
C GLY A 29 69.65 -1.63 1.24
N GLN A 30 69.59 -2.40 0.17
CA GLN A 30 68.49 -2.45 -0.78
C GLN A 30 67.23 -3.05 -0.17
N PHE A 31 67.35 -4.04 0.75
CA PHE A 31 66.20 -4.66 1.43
C PHE A 31 65.43 -3.67 2.32
N ILE A 32 66.15 -2.78 3.02
CA ILE A 32 65.50 -1.76 3.88
C ILE A 32 64.70 -0.77 3.06
N VAL A 33 65.18 -0.33 1.91
CA VAL A 33 64.49 0.58 1.01
C VAL A 33 63.24 -0.11 0.43
N LEU A 34 63.37 -1.37 0.02
CA LEU A 34 62.25 -2.16 -0.49
C LEU A 34 61.17 -2.40 0.60
N LEU A 35 61.60 -2.70 1.80
CA LEU A 35 60.69 -2.86 2.95
C LEU A 35 59.92 -1.55 3.25
N ALA A 36 60.61 -0.40 3.21
CA ALA A 36 60.01 0.91 3.43
C ALA A 36 58.92 1.22 2.36
N ILE A 37 59.21 0.92 1.09
CA ILE A 37 58.23 1.10 0.00
C ILE A 37 57.03 0.17 0.19
N ILE A 38 57.27 -1.09 0.54
CA ILE A 38 56.16 -2.05 0.83
C ILE A 38 55.31 -1.58 2.01
N MET A 39 55.92 -1.11 3.10
CA MET A 39 55.20 -0.57 4.24
C MET A 39 54.31 0.65 3.85
N VAL A 40 54.84 1.58 3.07
CA VAL A 40 54.07 2.74 2.57
C VAL A 40 52.91 2.28 1.70
N ALA A 41 53.11 1.30 0.81
CA ALA A 41 52.09 0.74 -0.03
C ALA A 41 51.00 0.04 0.81
N LEU A 42 51.36 -0.75 1.84
CA LEU A 42 50.40 -1.39 2.74
C LEU A 42 49.60 -0.37 3.55
N LEU A 43 50.23 0.68 4.06
CA LEU A 43 49.56 1.78 4.75
C LEU A 43 48.60 2.52 3.82
N GLY A 44 48.94 2.72 2.55
CA GLY A 44 48.09 3.28 1.55
C GLY A 44 46.81 2.43 1.28
N VAL A 45 47.00 1.11 1.17
CA VAL A 45 45.87 0.18 1.01
C VAL A 45 44.98 0.19 2.25
N LEU A 46 45.57 0.15 3.46
CA LEU A 46 44.80 0.20 4.70
C LEU A 46 44.02 1.51 4.82
N ALA A 47 44.62 2.65 4.48
CA ALA A 47 43.95 3.95 4.47
C ALA A 47 42.78 3.97 3.51
N PHE A 48 42.93 3.42 2.30
CA PHE A 48 41.87 3.32 1.30
C PHE A 48 40.70 2.47 1.79
N VAL A 49 40.99 1.32 2.42
CA VAL A 49 39.96 0.42 2.98
C VAL A 49 39.17 1.12 4.10
N LEU A 50 39.86 1.81 5.02
CA LEU A 50 39.21 2.52 6.12
C LEU A 50 38.37 3.69 5.66
N VAL A 51 38.86 4.51 4.74
CA VAL A 51 38.13 5.66 4.20
C VAL A 51 36.93 5.18 3.35
N GLY A 52 37.15 4.20 2.48
CA GLY A 52 36.10 3.61 1.64
C GLY A 52 34.98 2.94 2.47
N GLY A 53 35.41 2.18 3.51
CA GLY A 53 34.45 1.54 4.43
C GLY A 53 33.61 2.55 5.20
N ASN A 54 34.23 3.63 5.71
CA ASN A 54 33.48 4.70 6.39
C ASN A 54 32.54 5.46 5.44
N LEU A 55 32.98 5.77 4.23
CA LEU A 55 32.15 6.39 3.21
C LEU A 55 30.93 5.51 2.86
N TYR A 56 31.15 4.22 2.68
CA TYR A 56 30.07 3.26 2.44
C TYR A 56 29.07 3.22 3.60
N PHE A 57 29.57 3.16 4.83
CA PHE A 57 28.71 3.20 6.02
C PHE A 57 27.89 4.51 6.10
N LYS A 58 28.53 5.66 5.90
CA LYS A 58 27.85 6.97 5.91
C LYS A 58 26.82 7.08 4.81
N ARG A 59 27.11 6.56 3.60
CA ARG A 59 26.13 6.51 2.51
C ARG A 59 24.91 5.65 2.87
N ARG A 60 25.11 4.51 3.54
CA ARG A 60 24.01 3.67 3.99
C ARG A 60 23.14 4.37 5.03
N VAL A 61 23.75 5.08 5.97
CA VAL A 61 23.00 5.90 6.96
C VAL A 61 22.22 7.02 6.26
N ALA A 62 22.84 7.71 5.30
CA ALA A 62 22.14 8.73 4.51
C ALA A 62 20.96 8.13 3.72
N GLN A 63 21.14 6.94 3.11
CA GLN A 63 20.07 6.26 2.38
C GLN A 63 18.91 5.88 3.30
N ASN A 64 19.19 5.28 4.46
CA ASN A 64 18.13 4.93 5.42
C ASN A 64 17.34 6.15 5.87
N ALA A 65 18.01 7.28 6.07
CA ALA A 65 17.36 8.54 6.44
C ALA A 65 16.52 9.12 5.29
N ALA A 66 17.03 9.07 4.05
CA ALA A 66 16.28 9.49 2.88
C ALA A 66 15.02 8.62 2.68
N ASP A 67 15.16 7.30 2.81
CA ASP A 67 14.06 6.34 2.71
C ASP A 67 12.99 6.61 3.78
N ALA A 68 13.41 6.76 5.03
CA ALA A 68 12.50 7.06 6.15
C ALA A 68 11.78 8.40 5.95
N GLY A 69 12.52 9.44 5.54
CA GLY A 69 11.95 10.75 5.26
C GLY A 69 10.95 10.71 4.10
N ALA A 70 11.31 10.04 3.00
CA ALA A 70 10.44 9.92 1.83
C ALA A 70 9.13 9.18 2.17
N LEU A 71 9.21 8.05 2.90
CA LEU A 71 8.03 7.30 3.34
C LEU A 71 7.14 8.11 4.29
N ALA A 72 7.72 8.81 5.27
CA ALA A 72 6.97 9.64 6.20
C ALA A 72 6.28 10.82 5.49
N GLY A 73 6.98 11.46 4.56
CA GLY A 73 6.42 12.52 3.73
C GLY A 73 5.30 12.03 2.83
N ALA A 74 5.49 10.88 2.16
CA ALA A 74 4.46 10.29 1.30
C ALA A 74 3.22 9.88 2.10
N ARG A 75 3.39 9.32 3.32
CA ARG A 75 2.26 9.02 4.21
C ARG A 75 1.49 10.29 4.61
N ALA A 76 2.21 11.35 4.99
CA ALA A 76 1.58 12.62 5.33
C ALA A 76 0.81 13.20 4.14
N LEU A 77 1.38 13.12 2.93
CA LEU A 77 0.72 13.54 1.70
C LEU A 77 -0.57 12.77 1.44
N CYS A 78 -0.58 11.45 1.66
CA CYS A 78 -1.78 10.62 1.55
C CYS A 78 -2.90 11.08 2.49
N LEU A 79 -2.54 11.31 3.76
CA LEU A 79 -3.53 11.61 4.80
C LEU A 79 -4.08 13.02 4.73
N THR A 80 -3.23 14.00 4.41
CA THR A 80 -3.60 15.42 4.55
C THR A 80 -3.76 16.16 3.23
N LYS A 81 -3.26 15.58 2.12
CA LYS A 81 -3.13 16.24 0.81
C LYS A 81 -2.33 17.57 0.87
N ASP A 82 -1.70 17.87 2.00
CA ASP A 82 -0.91 19.08 2.24
C ASP A 82 0.57 18.84 1.96
N THR A 83 1.07 19.52 0.93
CA THR A 83 2.48 19.45 0.54
C THR A 83 3.42 20.05 1.60
N GLY A 84 2.96 21.02 2.39
CA GLY A 84 3.70 21.61 3.49
C GLY A 84 3.89 20.60 4.62
N GLN A 85 2.81 19.93 5.02
CA GLN A 85 2.86 18.88 6.03
C GLN A 85 3.72 17.70 5.56
N ALA A 86 3.62 17.30 4.29
CA ALA A 86 4.47 16.27 3.72
C ALA A 86 5.97 16.62 3.81
N LYS A 87 6.35 17.85 3.45
CA LYS A 87 7.74 18.33 3.57
C LYS A 87 8.22 18.36 5.03
N PHE A 88 7.36 18.82 5.94
CA PHE A 88 7.66 18.87 7.37
C PHE A 88 7.95 17.47 7.92
N MET A 89 7.06 16.50 7.66
CA MET A 89 7.22 15.13 8.12
C MET A 89 8.42 14.43 7.48
N ALA A 90 8.66 14.67 6.19
CA ALA A 90 9.85 14.15 5.51
C ALA A 90 11.14 14.63 6.20
N LYS A 91 11.24 15.92 6.49
CA LYS A 91 12.41 16.50 7.16
C LYS A 91 12.55 16.00 8.61
N GLN A 92 11.45 15.94 9.35
CA GLN A 92 11.42 15.44 10.73
C GLN A 92 11.99 14.02 10.81
N TYR A 93 11.53 13.11 9.95
CA TYR A 93 11.98 11.73 9.98
C TYR A 93 13.41 11.52 9.46
N ALA A 94 13.83 12.31 8.46
CA ALA A 94 15.20 12.21 7.96
C ALA A 94 16.23 12.82 8.94
N GLU A 95 15.98 14.01 9.48
CA GLU A 95 16.96 14.72 10.33
C GLU A 95 16.86 14.33 11.80
N VAL A 96 15.67 14.47 12.41
CA VAL A 96 15.51 14.34 13.87
C VAL A 96 15.64 12.89 14.30
N HIS A 97 15.04 11.96 13.56
CA HIS A 97 15.07 10.54 13.92
C HIS A 97 16.29 9.78 13.39
N ASN A 98 16.89 10.23 12.29
CA ASN A 98 17.99 9.50 11.62
C ASN A 98 19.32 10.26 11.56
N GLY A 99 19.36 11.57 11.82
CA GLY A 99 20.56 12.39 11.99
C GLY A 99 21.20 13.02 10.75
N PRO A 100 21.08 12.50 9.51
CA PRO A 100 21.56 13.20 8.33
C PRO A 100 20.82 14.50 8.06
N THR A 101 21.54 15.48 7.52
CA THR A 101 20.93 16.75 7.08
C THR A 101 20.14 16.52 5.78
N VAL A 102 18.92 17.05 5.71
CA VAL A 102 18.15 17.09 4.47
C VAL A 102 18.63 18.26 3.62
N SER A 103 19.10 17.97 2.42
CA SER A 103 19.52 19.00 1.46
C SER A 103 18.37 19.50 0.60
N GLN A 104 17.38 18.64 0.31
CA GLN A 104 16.24 18.97 -0.52
C GLN A 104 15.05 18.05 -0.23
N VAL A 105 13.83 18.62 -0.25
CA VAL A 105 12.56 17.87 -0.28
C VAL A 105 11.70 18.43 -1.38
N ASP A 106 11.40 17.61 -2.37
CA ASP A 106 10.47 17.94 -3.46
C ASP A 106 9.21 17.09 -3.30
N VAL A 107 8.05 17.74 -3.42
CA VAL A 107 6.74 17.08 -3.39
C VAL A 107 6.03 17.41 -4.70
N SER A 108 5.69 16.38 -5.44
CA SER A 108 4.80 16.42 -6.59
C SER A 108 3.44 15.82 -6.23
N GLU A 109 2.52 15.70 -7.17
CA GLU A 109 1.13 15.26 -6.94
C GLU A 109 1.02 13.98 -6.06
N ALA A 110 1.84 12.99 -6.33
CA ALA A 110 1.80 11.72 -5.59
C ALA A 110 3.18 11.27 -5.06
N LEU A 111 4.23 12.03 -5.29
CA LEU A 111 5.60 11.60 -5.00
C LEU A 111 6.30 12.59 -4.07
N VAL A 112 7.07 12.03 -3.13
CA VAL A 112 7.94 12.77 -2.23
C VAL A 112 9.38 12.30 -2.45
N THR A 113 10.22 13.22 -2.89
CA THR A 113 11.66 13.01 -3.09
C THR A 113 12.44 13.68 -1.98
N VAL A 114 13.28 12.91 -1.31
CA VAL A 114 14.14 13.41 -0.22
C VAL A 114 15.59 13.16 -0.56
N LYS A 115 16.39 14.23 -0.49
CA LYS A 115 17.85 14.15 -0.58
C LYS A 115 18.47 14.45 0.77
N THR A 116 19.35 13.56 1.21
CA THR A 116 20.08 13.67 2.47
C THR A 116 21.57 13.71 2.23
N GLN A 117 22.31 14.32 3.16
CA GLN A 117 23.75 14.38 3.12
C GLN A 117 24.36 14.22 4.51
N ILE A 118 25.53 13.57 4.59
CA ILE A 118 26.34 13.46 5.80
C ILE A 118 27.78 13.84 5.45
N SER A 119 28.28 14.90 6.05
CA SER A 119 29.67 15.28 5.98
C SER A 119 30.43 14.68 7.16
N PHE A 120 31.60 14.14 6.93
CA PHE A 120 32.46 13.57 7.98
C PHE A 120 33.94 13.86 7.71
N ASP A 121 34.69 14.01 8.80
CA ASP A 121 36.13 14.24 8.72
C ASP A 121 36.86 12.96 8.34
N THR A 122 37.91 13.10 7.52
CA THR A 122 38.74 11.99 7.09
C THR A 122 40.14 12.11 7.76
N PHE A 123 40.65 10.99 8.29
CA PHE A 123 41.98 10.98 8.88
C PHE A 123 43.07 10.84 7.80
N PHE A 124 42.99 9.81 7.00
CA PHE A 124 44.01 9.52 5.99
C PHE A 124 43.91 10.36 4.73
N ALA A 125 42.69 10.61 4.27
CA ALA A 125 42.47 11.44 3.08
C ALA A 125 42.79 12.93 3.33
N HIS A 126 42.80 13.38 4.58
CA HIS A 126 43.27 14.69 4.98
C HIS A 126 44.71 14.96 4.55
N VAL A 127 45.61 13.95 4.69
CA VAL A 127 47.02 14.06 4.33
C VAL A 127 47.21 14.36 2.83
N ILE A 128 46.31 13.90 1.99
CA ILE A 128 46.33 14.10 0.54
C ILE A 128 45.40 15.22 0.06
N GLY A 129 44.92 16.09 0.98
CA GLY A 129 44.14 17.31 0.64
C GLY A 129 42.64 17.16 0.72
N PHE A 130 42.08 16.06 1.22
CA PHE A 130 40.65 15.84 1.41
C PHE A 130 40.27 15.73 2.88
N PRO A 131 40.17 16.86 3.62
CA PRO A 131 39.91 16.85 5.05
C PRO A 131 38.47 16.38 5.39
N LYS A 132 37.51 16.60 4.49
CA LYS A 132 36.11 16.19 4.64
C LYS A 132 35.62 15.47 3.39
N LEU A 133 34.77 14.48 3.59
CA LEU A 133 33.99 13.84 2.54
C LEU A 133 32.50 13.95 2.89
N THR A 134 31.68 14.01 1.85
CA THR A 134 30.22 14.02 1.99
C THR A 134 29.63 12.80 1.31
N ALA A 135 28.80 12.07 2.03
CA ALA A 135 27.98 11.01 1.51
C ALA A 135 26.55 11.54 1.27
N GLU A 136 26.06 11.33 0.08
CA GLU A 136 24.72 11.76 -0.31
C GLU A 136 23.86 10.55 -0.69
N ALA A 137 22.57 10.68 -0.44
CA ALA A 137 21.57 9.71 -0.84
C ALA A 137 20.27 10.39 -1.24
N THR A 138 19.52 9.74 -2.12
CA THR A 138 18.20 10.21 -2.57
C THR A 138 17.22 9.06 -2.50
N ALA A 139 16.03 9.32 -1.98
CA ALA A 139 14.93 8.39 -1.98
C ALA A 139 13.67 9.05 -2.53
N VAL A 140 12.84 8.27 -3.19
CA VAL A 140 11.52 8.67 -3.66
C VAL A 140 10.50 7.71 -3.10
N ALA A 141 9.47 8.23 -2.45
CA ALA A 141 8.31 7.45 -2.04
C ALA A 141 7.03 8.02 -2.66
N GLY A 142 6.09 7.13 -2.92
CA GLY A 142 4.80 7.51 -3.51
C GLY A 142 3.65 7.33 -2.53
N CYS A 143 2.73 8.28 -2.55
CA CYS A 143 1.35 8.11 -2.13
C CYS A 143 0.58 7.58 -3.34
N LEU A 144 0.36 6.29 -3.39
CA LEU A 144 -0.14 5.60 -4.57
C LEU A 144 -1.53 5.04 -4.27
N ARG A 145 -2.38 5.05 -5.26
CA ARG A 145 -3.66 4.39 -5.23
C ARG A 145 -3.49 2.89 -5.43
N PRO A 146 -4.21 2.04 -4.64
CA PRO A 146 -4.23 0.60 -4.91
C PRO A 146 -4.85 0.31 -6.28
N THR A 147 -4.20 -0.51 -7.08
CA THR A 147 -4.71 -0.97 -8.38
C THR A 147 -5.14 -2.42 -8.36
N SER A 148 -5.07 -3.06 -7.20
CA SER A 148 -5.45 -4.46 -7.05
C SER A 148 -5.64 -4.85 -5.59
N GLY A 149 -6.38 -5.93 -5.34
CA GLY A 149 -6.59 -6.46 -4.00
C GLY A 149 -6.81 -7.97 -3.97
N SER A 150 -6.60 -8.57 -2.80
CA SER A 150 -6.84 -10.00 -2.53
C SER A 150 -7.68 -10.24 -1.26
N LYS A 151 -7.48 -9.51 -0.17
CA LYS A 151 -8.38 -9.53 0.97
C LYS A 151 -9.57 -8.59 0.70
N ILE A 152 -10.49 -9.08 -0.12
CA ILE A 152 -11.64 -8.33 -0.62
C ILE A 152 -12.91 -8.92 -0.03
N LEU A 153 -13.76 -8.07 0.51
CA LEU A 153 -15.16 -8.40 0.74
C LEU A 153 -15.85 -8.39 -0.64
N PRO A 154 -16.40 -9.53 -1.10
CA PRO A 154 -16.93 -9.63 -2.46
C PRO A 154 -18.30 -8.93 -2.59
N VAL A 155 -18.31 -7.64 -2.33
CA VAL A 155 -19.48 -6.75 -2.41
C VAL A 155 -19.11 -5.59 -3.33
N ALA A 156 -19.95 -5.30 -4.32
CA ALA A 156 -19.81 -4.11 -5.15
C ALA A 156 -20.31 -2.86 -4.42
N TRP A 157 -19.63 -1.73 -4.59
CA TRP A 157 -20.02 -0.44 -4.03
C TRP A 157 -19.88 0.68 -5.06
N ALA A 158 -20.87 1.56 -5.13
CA ALA A 158 -20.95 2.64 -6.13
C ALA A 158 -20.58 4.03 -5.60
N CYS A 159 -20.09 4.15 -4.38
CA CYS A 159 -19.80 5.45 -3.71
C CYS A 159 -21.01 6.39 -3.62
N ARG A 160 -22.14 5.86 -3.21
CA ARG A 160 -23.34 6.66 -2.99
C ARG A 160 -23.51 7.10 -1.54
N ARG A 161 -24.40 8.05 -1.32
CA ARG A 161 -24.75 8.59 -0.01
C ARG A 161 -25.16 7.52 1.00
N SER A 162 -24.97 7.84 2.26
CA SER A 162 -25.53 7.03 3.35
C SER A 162 -27.05 7.16 3.39
N ILE A 163 -27.72 6.15 3.96
CA ILE A 163 -29.18 6.13 4.18
C ILE A 163 -29.71 7.38 4.92
N MET A 164 -28.85 8.07 5.63
CA MET A 164 -29.19 9.26 6.44
C MET A 164 -29.05 10.59 5.69
N GLY A 165 -28.76 10.58 4.39
CA GLY A 165 -28.52 11.79 3.61
C GLY A 165 -27.27 12.54 4.10
N GLY A 166 -26.14 12.32 3.48
CA GLY A 166 -24.93 13.13 3.66
C GLY A 166 -24.79 14.13 2.51
N ASN A 167 -23.96 15.14 2.66
CA ASN A 167 -23.65 16.11 1.59
C ASN A 167 -22.62 15.59 0.56
N SER A 168 -22.28 14.29 0.56
CA SER A 168 -21.35 13.74 -0.40
C SER A 168 -22.02 13.58 -1.76
N THR A 169 -21.39 14.15 -2.78
CA THR A 169 -21.80 13.91 -4.17
C THR A 169 -21.44 12.48 -4.57
N SER A 170 -22.22 11.87 -5.45
CA SER A 170 -22.02 10.50 -5.94
C SER A 170 -20.62 10.23 -6.56
N GLU A 171 -19.87 11.28 -6.83
CA GLU A 171 -18.55 11.21 -7.44
C GLU A 171 -17.40 11.12 -6.42
N ASP A 172 -17.64 11.45 -5.15
CA ASP A 172 -16.57 11.58 -4.15
C ASP A 172 -16.64 10.51 -3.05
N CYS A 173 -16.09 9.33 -3.35
CA CYS A 173 -15.92 8.27 -2.36
C CYS A 173 -15.02 8.68 -1.18
N GLN A 174 -14.17 9.68 -1.34
CA GLN A 174 -13.27 10.11 -0.27
C GLN A 174 -14.04 10.85 0.83
N GLU A 175 -15.07 11.61 0.49
CA GLU A 175 -15.92 12.28 1.47
C GLU A 175 -16.70 11.31 2.36
N GLN A 176 -16.85 10.07 1.90
CA GLN A 176 -17.52 9.01 2.66
C GLN A 176 -16.61 8.36 3.68
N ALA A 177 -15.30 8.51 3.57
CA ALA A 177 -14.34 7.79 4.40
C ALA A 177 -13.88 8.64 5.60
N ILE A 178 -13.80 8.00 6.76
CA ILE A 178 -13.33 8.59 8.02
C ILE A 178 -11.88 8.18 8.30
N THR A 179 -11.16 8.97 9.07
CA THR A 179 -9.83 8.59 9.54
C THR A 179 -9.91 7.48 10.60
N ILE A 180 -8.81 6.76 10.79
CA ILE A 180 -8.74 5.72 11.85
C ILE A 180 -8.98 6.33 13.23
N ASP A 181 -8.48 7.53 13.51
CA ASP A 181 -8.69 8.22 14.79
C ASP A 181 -10.17 8.58 15.00
N GLN A 182 -10.89 8.95 13.95
CA GLN A 182 -12.35 9.16 14.01
C GLN A 182 -13.09 7.84 14.24
N LEU A 183 -12.69 6.77 13.56
CA LEU A 183 -13.25 5.45 13.78
C LEU A 183 -13.09 5.01 15.24
N GLU A 184 -11.89 5.13 15.81
CA GLU A 184 -11.63 4.84 17.23
C GLU A 184 -12.54 5.65 18.14
N THR A 185 -12.67 6.98 17.85
CA THR A 185 -13.60 7.85 18.59
C THR A 185 -15.05 7.38 18.52
N TYR A 186 -15.51 6.92 17.35
CA TYR A 186 -16.87 6.42 17.17
C TYR A 186 -17.11 5.09 17.91
N LEU A 187 -16.11 4.22 17.94
CA LEU A 187 -16.15 2.96 18.65
C LEU A 187 -16.15 3.16 20.18
N GLU A 188 -15.41 4.12 20.68
CA GLU A 188 -15.36 4.46 22.10
C GLU A 188 -16.62 5.20 22.57
N ASN A 189 -17.26 5.97 21.72
CA ASN A 189 -18.41 6.81 22.02
C ASN A 189 -19.58 6.48 21.10
N PRO A 190 -20.20 5.32 21.21
CA PRO A 190 -21.32 4.95 20.33
C PRO A 190 -22.47 5.93 20.44
N PRO A 191 -23.19 6.22 19.34
CA PRO A 191 -24.30 7.15 19.35
C PRO A 191 -25.44 6.65 20.26
N PRO A 192 -26.30 7.55 20.76
CA PRO A 192 -27.44 7.16 21.59
C PRO A 192 -28.36 6.15 20.86
N PRO A 193 -29.08 5.29 21.61
CA PRO A 193 -29.99 4.31 21.02
C PRO A 193 -30.95 4.92 20.00
N GLY A 194 -31.01 4.35 18.79
CA GLY A 194 -31.86 4.82 17.70
C GLY A 194 -31.28 5.96 16.86
N LYS A 195 -30.01 6.32 17.08
CA LYS A 195 -29.24 7.21 16.24
C LYS A 195 -28.00 6.50 15.68
N ILE A 196 -27.48 6.99 14.57
CA ILE A 196 -26.25 6.51 13.94
C ILE A 196 -25.37 7.73 13.60
N TYR A 197 -24.08 7.50 13.38
CA TYR A 197 -23.22 8.50 12.77
C TYR A 197 -23.55 8.64 11.29
N PRO A 198 -23.47 9.85 10.70
CA PRO A 198 -23.78 10.08 9.29
C PRO A 198 -22.96 9.21 8.33
N GLU A 199 -21.74 8.85 8.72
CA GLU A 199 -20.80 8.08 7.92
C GLU A 199 -20.95 6.55 8.11
N LEU A 200 -22.02 6.10 8.76
CA LEU A 200 -22.37 4.68 8.82
C LEU A 200 -23.09 4.26 7.55
N TYR A 201 -22.55 3.28 6.85
CA TYR A 201 -23.10 2.75 5.60
C TYR A 201 -23.61 1.32 5.78
N VAL A 202 -24.75 1.02 5.16
CA VAL A 202 -25.22 -0.35 4.92
C VAL A 202 -24.79 -0.72 3.51
N VAL A 203 -23.67 -1.42 3.40
CA VAL A 203 -23.08 -1.78 2.10
C VAL A 203 -23.75 -2.99 1.44
N MET A 204 -24.51 -3.76 2.21
CA MET A 204 -25.26 -4.91 1.69
C MET A 204 -26.50 -5.18 2.52
N ASP A 205 -27.63 -5.41 1.88
CA ASP A 205 -28.84 -5.93 2.51
C ASP A 205 -29.52 -6.99 1.64
N SER A 206 -30.34 -7.82 2.25
CA SER A 206 -30.99 -8.96 1.58
C SER A 206 -32.43 -8.70 1.14
N SER A 207 -32.96 -7.52 1.39
CA SER A 207 -34.38 -7.24 1.20
C SER A 207 -34.69 -6.16 0.18
N SER A 208 -33.70 -5.36 -0.20
CA SER A 208 -33.93 -4.34 -1.23
C SER A 208 -34.11 -5.00 -2.58
N THR A 209 -35.36 -5.09 -2.99
CA THR A 209 -35.73 -5.45 -4.36
C THR A 209 -36.20 -4.18 -5.07
N PRO A 210 -36.13 -4.11 -6.40
CA PRO A 210 -36.70 -3.00 -7.15
C PRO A 210 -38.18 -2.76 -6.83
N ASP A 211 -38.95 -3.81 -6.54
CA ASP A 211 -40.36 -3.72 -6.18
C ASP A 211 -40.55 -3.04 -4.81
N ASP A 212 -39.65 -3.25 -3.85
CA ASP A 212 -39.73 -2.60 -2.54
C ASP A 212 -39.37 -1.10 -2.62
N LEU A 213 -38.49 -0.74 -3.55
CA LEU A 213 -38.14 0.66 -3.81
C LEU A 213 -39.16 1.37 -4.64
N ALA A 214 -39.91 0.68 -5.50
CA ALA A 214 -40.99 1.28 -6.30
C ALA A 214 -42.09 1.90 -5.46
N ASP A 215 -42.30 1.45 -4.22
CA ASP A 215 -43.25 2.03 -3.27
C ASP A 215 -42.75 3.33 -2.63
N ILE A 216 -41.42 3.56 -2.63
CA ILE A 216 -40.77 4.71 -1.98
C ILE A 216 -40.27 5.71 -3.03
N CYS A 217 -39.75 5.21 -4.15
CA CYS A 217 -39.21 6.00 -5.24
C CYS A 217 -40.27 6.24 -6.35
N GLN A 218 -40.14 7.32 -7.10
CA GLN A 218 -40.97 7.58 -8.26
C GLN A 218 -40.47 6.83 -9.50
N SER A 219 -41.36 6.26 -10.29
CA SER A 219 -40.99 5.67 -11.57
C SER A 219 -40.98 6.74 -12.66
N VAL A 220 -39.83 7.10 -13.16
CA VAL A 220 -39.64 8.08 -14.22
C VAL A 220 -39.05 7.40 -15.46
N GLY A 221 -39.83 7.35 -16.55
CA GLY A 221 -39.35 6.80 -17.82
C GLY A 221 -38.92 5.32 -17.82
N GLY A 222 -39.40 4.54 -16.84
CA GLY A 222 -39.03 3.13 -16.65
C GLY A 222 -37.84 2.91 -15.70
N TRP A 223 -37.34 3.97 -15.10
CA TRP A 223 -36.29 3.97 -14.06
C TRP A 223 -36.92 4.42 -12.74
N LEU A 224 -36.35 3.98 -11.62
CA LEU A 224 -36.72 4.45 -10.29
C LEU A 224 -35.93 5.71 -9.98
N ASP A 225 -36.65 6.79 -9.66
CA ASP A 225 -36.06 8.03 -9.14
C ASP A 225 -36.30 8.04 -7.64
N CYS A 226 -35.24 7.92 -6.88
CA CYS A 226 -35.23 7.81 -5.43
C CYS A 226 -34.72 9.09 -4.77
N ASP A 227 -34.70 10.21 -5.46
CA ASP A 227 -34.40 11.53 -4.91
C ASP A 227 -35.54 11.98 -3.97
N LEU A 228 -35.36 11.70 -2.69
CA LEU A 228 -36.36 11.97 -1.66
C LEU A 228 -36.28 13.39 -1.11
N ASP A 229 -35.12 14.04 -1.22
CA ASP A 229 -34.93 15.41 -0.73
C ASP A 229 -34.91 16.48 -1.83
N GLY A 230 -34.96 16.08 -3.10
CA GLY A 230 -35.08 16.97 -4.25
C GLY A 230 -33.75 17.64 -4.67
N ASP A 231 -32.61 17.06 -4.31
CA ASP A 231 -31.28 17.59 -4.64
C ASP A 231 -30.75 17.11 -6.01
N GLY A 232 -31.49 16.21 -6.68
CA GLY A 232 -31.16 15.67 -8.00
C GLY A 232 -30.34 14.39 -7.94
N GLU A 233 -30.11 13.84 -6.75
CA GLU A 233 -29.38 12.59 -6.52
C GLU A 233 -30.27 11.55 -5.83
N ASP A 234 -30.11 10.27 -6.14
CA ASP A 234 -30.88 9.21 -5.50
C ASP A 234 -30.43 8.96 -4.06
N ASP A 235 -31.32 9.12 -3.08
CA ASP A 235 -31.11 8.84 -1.67
C ASP A 235 -31.09 7.35 -1.32
N LEU A 236 -31.68 6.52 -2.16
CA LEU A 236 -31.86 5.09 -1.94
C LEU A 236 -31.15 4.26 -3.01
N GLN A 237 -30.58 3.14 -2.60
CA GLN A 237 -29.87 2.22 -3.49
C GLN A 237 -30.70 0.99 -3.83
N ALA A 238 -30.90 0.76 -5.12
CA ALA A 238 -31.55 -0.44 -5.64
C ALA A 238 -30.57 -1.66 -5.68
N ASN A 239 -31.11 -2.86 -5.91
CA ASN A 239 -30.31 -4.10 -6.00
C ASN A 239 -29.22 -4.08 -7.08
N GLY A 240 -29.34 -3.25 -8.12
CA GLY A 240 -28.31 -3.07 -9.14
C GLY A 240 -27.04 -2.42 -8.65
N ASP A 241 -27.11 -1.66 -7.56
CA ASP A 241 -25.98 -0.91 -7.00
C ASP A 241 -25.15 -1.73 -6.02
N ARG A 242 -25.68 -2.86 -5.59
CA ARG A 242 -25.06 -3.76 -4.62
C ARG A 242 -25.25 -5.19 -5.05
N ALA A 243 -24.20 -5.95 -5.11
CA ALA A 243 -24.25 -7.38 -5.38
C ALA A 243 -23.12 -8.09 -4.67
N TRP A 244 -23.34 -9.36 -4.37
CA TRP A 244 -22.22 -10.26 -4.16
C TRP A 244 -21.50 -10.43 -5.50
N LEU A 245 -20.18 -10.36 -5.47
CA LEU A 245 -19.36 -10.44 -6.68
C LEU A 245 -18.79 -11.84 -6.86
N ASP A 246 -18.85 -12.32 -8.09
CA ASP A 246 -18.10 -13.48 -8.56
C ASP A 246 -16.68 -13.02 -8.94
N LEU A 247 -15.70 -13.30 -8.05
CA LEU A 247 -14.34 -12.79 -8.20
C LEU A 247 -13.49 -13.59 -9.21
N ASP A 248 -13.89 -14.82 -9.56
CA ASP A 248 -13.14 -15.68 -10.48
C ASP A 248 -13.85 -15.98 -11.81
N GLY A 249 -15.10 -15.53 -11.94
CA GLY A 249 -15.92 -15.75 -13.13
C GLY A 249 -16.40 -17.20 -13.28
N GLY A 250 -16.28 -18.02 -12.24
CA GLY A 250 -16.65 -19.44 -12.26
C GLY A 250 -18.15 -19.72 -12.06
N GLY A 251 -18.95 -18.70 -11.78
CA GLY A 251 -20.37 -18.84 -11.45
C GLY A 251 -20.59 -19.53 -10.12
N GLY A 252 -19.62 -19.44 -9.21
CA GLY A 252 -19.63 -20.02 -7.88
C GLY A 252 -20.80 -19.53 -7.02
N GLY A 253 -21.09 -20.25 -5.94
CA GLY A 253 -22.19 -19.93 -5.06
C GLY A 253 -21.76 -19.50 -3.67
N ALA A 254 -22.69 -19.55 -2.73
CA ALA A 254 -22.47 -19.18 -1.32
C ALA A 254 -21.26 -19.86 -0.67
N VAL A 255 -20.82 -21.03 -1.16
CA VAL A 255 -19.63 -21.73 -0.62
C VAL A 255 -18.36 -20.99 -0.95
N GLU A 256 -18.24 -20.52 -2.18
CA GLU A 256 -17.11 -19.75 -2.68
C GLU A 256 -17.01 -18.38 -2.01
N LEU A 257 -18.12 -17.65 -1.97
CA LEU A 257 -18.22 -16.37 -1.26
C LEU A 257 -17.77 -16.50 0.21
N ARG A 258 -18.23 -17.55 0.92
CA ARG A 258 -17.78 -17.79 2.31
C ARG A 258 -16.28 -18.07 2.40
N ASN A 259 -15.73 -18.80 1.44
CA ASN A 259 -14.30 -19.05 1.40
C ASN A 259 -13.49 -17.78 1.18
N TRP A 260 -13.92 -16.93 0.27
CA TRP A 260 -13.24 -15.65 0.00
C TRP A 260 -13.32 -14.69 1.17
N VAL A 261 -14.47 -14.61 1.84
CA VAL A 261 -14.61 -13.83 3.08
C VAL A 261 -13.66 -14.33 4.16
N LYS A 262 -13.62 -15.65 4.38
CA LYS A 262 -12.86 -16.26 5.48
C LYS A 262 -11.34 -16.26 5.23
N ASN A 263 -10.92 -16.55 4.02
CA ASN A 263 -9.51 -16.86 3.70
C ASN A 263 -8.86 -15.81 2.77
N GLY A 264 -9.62 -14.83 2.30
CA GLY A 264 -9.27 -13.97 1.18
C GLY A 264 -9.47 -14.65 -0.18
N TYR A 265 -9.55 -13.87 -1.22
CA TYR A 265 -9.55 -14.38 -2.60
C TYR A 265 -8.12 -14.81 -2.96
N PRO A 266 -7.91 -16.07 -3.42
CA PRO A 266 -6.56 -16.57 -3.72
C PRO A 266 -5.94 -15.94 -4.97
N GLY A 267 -6.76 -15.34 -5.83
CA GLY A 267 -6.33 -14.58 -6.99
C GLY A 267 -6.08 -13.12 -6.65
N LYS A 268 -6.06 -12.31 -7.67
CA LYS A 268 -5.87 -10.86 -7.59
C LYS A 268 -6.88 -10.19 -8.50
N ILE A 269 -7.66 -9.30 -7.96
CA ILE A 269 -8.55 -8.44 -8.75
C ILE A 269 -7.79 -7.17 -9.11
N GLU A 270 -7.83 -6.80 -10.37
CA GLU A 270 -7.19 -5.60 -10.89
C GLU A 270 -8.22 -4.55 -11.27
N GLU A 271 -7.82 -3.27 -11.25
CA GLU A 271 -8.63 -2.18 -11.81
C GLU A 271 -9.01 -2.47 -13.27
N HIS A 272 -10.12 -1.92 -13.69
CA HIS A 272 -10.70 -2.08 -15.02
C HIS A 272 -11.11 -3.53 -15.36
N THR A 273 -11.30 -4.36 -14.33
CA THR A 273 -11.89 -5.69 -14.49
C THR A 273 -13.40 -5.62 -14.36
N TRP A 274 -14.10 -6.34 -15.22
CA TRP A 274 -15.53 -6.53 -15.09
C TRP A 274 -15.80 -7.79 -14.27
N LEU A 275 -16.51 -7.66 -13.16
CA LEU A 275 -16.87 -8.76 -12.26
C LEU A 275 -18.36 -9.04 -12.34
N GLY A 276 -18.71 -10.30 -12.45
CA GLY A 276 -20.10 -10.74 -12.45
C GLY A 276 -20.75 -10.58 -11.07
N GLY A 277 -21.99 -10.12 -11.03
CA GLY A 277 -22.83 -10.16 -9.85
C GLY A 277 -23.37 -11.58 -9.61
N GLN A 278 -23.37 -12.02 -8.36
CA GLN A 278 -24.01 -13.28 -7.97
C GLN A 278 -25.43 -13.04 -7.51
N PRO A 279 -26.46 -13.59 -8.20
CA PRO A 279 -27.83 -13.47 -7.76
C PRO A 279 -28.08 -14.29 -6.49
N GLY A 280 -28.98 -13.79 -5.67
CA GLY A 280 -29.50 -14.51 -4.50
C GLY A 280 -28.92 -14.09 -3.16
N THR A 281 -29.76 -14.21 -2.13
CA THR A 281 -29.42 -13.89 -0.76
C THR A 281 -28.82 -15.09 -0.06
N ALA A 282 -27.50 -15.19 -0.06
CA ALA A 282 -26.81 -16.26 0.62
C ALA A 282 -26.72 -15.99 2.14
N ALA A 283 -27.75 -16.38 2.90
CA ALA A 283 -27.81 -16.21 4.36
C ALA A 283 -26.54 -16.65 5.10
N SER A 284 -25.93 -17.74 4.64
CA SER A 284 -24.71 -18.28 5.22
C SER A 284 -23.47 -17.42 4.96
N VAL A 285 -23.48 -16.54 3.96
CA VAL A 285 -22.39 -15.58 3.72
C VAL A 285 -22.43 -14.48 4.77
N TYR A 286 -23.59 -13.92 5.07
CA TYR A 286 -23.75 -12.93 6.14
C TYR A 286 -23.28 -13.50 7.51
N GLN A 287 -23.59 -14.77 7.81
CA GLN A 287 -23.08 -15.42 9.01
C GLN A 287 -21.55 -15.55 9.02
N THR A 288 -20.95 -15.75 7.85
CA THR A 288 -19.49 -15.77 7.75
C THR A 288 -18.91 -14.38 7.96
N VAL A 289 -19.48 -13.35 7.33
CA VAL A 289 -19.05 -11.96 7.53
C VAL A 289 -19.20 -11.52 8.99
N ALA A 290 -20.23 -11.98 9.70
CA ALA A 290 -20.43 -11.66 11.11
C ALA A 290 -19.25 -12.10 12.02
N ASN A 291 -18.48 -13.12 11.62
CA ASN A 291 -17.28 -13.52 12.37
C ASN A 291 -16.08 -12.58 12.13
N HIS A 292 -16.21 -11.62 11.23
CA HIS A 292 -15.18 -10.65 10.87
C HIS A 292 -15.56 -9.21 11.25
N VAL A 293 -16.56 -9.04 12.12
CA VAL A 293 -16.86 -7.74 12.72
C VAL A 293 -15.63 -7.24 13.49
N GLY A 294 -15.27 -5.99 13.27
CA GLY A 294 -14.04 -5.38 13.81
C GLY A 294 -12.84 -5.44 12.86
N GLU A 295 -12.98 -6.07 11.69
CA GLU A 295 -11.91 -6.12 10.68
C GLU A 295 -12.16 -5.13 9.54
N ILE A 296 -11.07 -4.75 8.85
CA ILE A 296 -11.11 -3.92 7.65
C ILE A 296 -10.87 -4.81 6.43
N TYR A 297 -11.74 -4.66 5.44
CA TYR A 297 -11.66 -5.32 4.13
C TYR A 297 -11.54 -4.29 3.02
N GLY A 298 -10.96 -4.69 1.89
CA GLY A 298 -11.10 -3.96 0.64
C GLY A 298 -12.48 -4.22 0.03
N ILE A 299 -13.20 -3.19 -0.38
CA ILE A 299 -14.42 -3.31 -1.18
C ILE A 299 -14.15 -2.81 -2.59
N PRO A 300 -14.45 -3.59 -3.63
CA PRO A 300 -14.39 -3.11 -5.00
C PRO A 300 -15.40 -1.99 -5.25
N VAL A 301 -14.89 -0.87 -5.75
CA VAL A 301 -15.70 0.28 -6.16
C VAL A 301 -15.86 0.23 -7.67
N PHE A 302 -17.08 0.39 -8.13
CA PHE A 302 -17.42 0.37 -9.55
C PHE A 302 -17.99 1.72 -10.02
N ASP A 303 -17.82 2.01 -11.32
CA ASP A 303 -18.32 3.22 -11.97
C ASP A 303 -19.36 2.93 -13.07
N ALA A 304 -19.47 1.69 -13.50
CA ALA A 304 -20.38 1.29 -14.56
C ALA A 304 -20.91 -0.13 -14.37
N LEU A 305 -22.09 -0.36 -14.87
CA LEU A 305 -22.82 -1.64 -14.91
C LEU A 305 -23.02 -2.10 -16.36
N CYS A 306 -23.05 -3.39 -16.58
CA CYS A 306 -23.32 -3.98 -17.87
C CYS A 306 -24.28 -5.18 -17.74
N ASP A 307 -25.30 -5.25 -18.56
CA ASP A 307 -26.30 -6.32 -18.52
C ASP A 307 -26.08 -7.40 -19.58
N ASP A 308 -25.04 -7.31 -20.40
CA ASP A 308 -24.80 -8.20 -21.54
C ASP A 308 -23.58 -9.11 -21.29
N TYR A 309 -23.83 -10.41 -21.05
CA TYR A 309 -22.79 -11.41 -20.92
C TYR A 309 -22.93 -12.43 -22.05
N PRO A 310 -21.82 -12.88 -22.69
CA PRO A 310 -20.42 -12.81 -22.26
C PRO A 310 -19.54 -11.84 -23.06
N ASP A 311 -19.96 -10.61 -23.30
CA ASP A 311 -19.03 -9.62 -23.86
C ASP A 311 -18.12 -9.05 -22.76
N PRO A 312 -16.86 -9.48 -22.63
CA PRO A 312 -15.97 -8.98 -21.59
C PRO A 312 -15.65 -7.49 -21.70
N LYS A 313 -16.14 -6.83 -22.76
CA LYS A 313 -15.96 -5.38 -22.98
C LYS A 313 -17.24 -4.59 -22.78
N CYS A 314 -18.36 -5.26 -22.49
CA CYS A 314 -19.66 -4.61 -22.33
C CYS A 314 -19.94 -3.55 -23.41
N SER A 315 -19.77 -3.91 -24.67
CA SER A 315 -19.75 -2.94 -25.79
C SER A 315 -21.10 -2.35 -26.15
N SER A 316 -22.21 -2.90 -25.66
CA SER A 316 -23.56 -2.56 -26.17
C SER A 316 -24.51 -1.98 -25.15
N LYS A 317 -24.33 -2.21 -23.84
CA LYS A 317 -25.26 -1.74 -22.78
C LYS A 317 -24.51 -1.44 -21.49
N VAL A 318 -23.80 -0.32 -21.48
CA VAL A 318 -23.14 0.21 -20.28
C VAL A 318 -24.06 1.24 -19.63
N HIS A 319 -24.35 1.03 -18.36
CA HIS A 319 -25.07 1.98 -17.51
C HIS A 319 -24.08 2.69 -16.60
N ALA A 320 -24.25 3.98 -16.40
CA ALA A 320 -23.49 4.71 -15.39
C ALA A 320 -23.84 4.21 -13.98
N ARG A 321 -22.92 4.36 -13.04
CA ARG A 321 -23.07 3.87 -11.66
C ARG A 321 -24.29 4.43 -10.91
N ASP A 322 -24.72 5.61 -11.28
CA ASP A 322 -25.87 6.33 -10.73
C ASP A 322 -27.21 5.91 -11.34
N THR A 323 -27.18 4.99 -12.31
CA THR A 323 -28.40 4.48 -12.93
C THR A 323 -28.96 3.35 -12.10
N ILE A 324 -30.15 3.53 -11.53
CA ILE A 324 -30.88 2.44 -10.89
C ILE A 324 -31.42 1.52 -11.99
N VAL A 325 -30.89 0.34 -12.06
CA VAL A 325 -31.30 -0.66 -13.06
C VAL A 325 -32.29 -1.62 -12.41
N ASN A 326 -33.44 -1.79 -13.01
CA ASN A 326 -34.40 -2.78 -12.56
C ASN A 326 -33.86 -4.18 -12.86
N THR A 327 -33.30 -4.86 -11.81
CA THR A 327 -32.60 -6.12 -11.92
C THR A 327 -33.48 -7.37 -11.85
N ALA A 328 -34.79 -7.26 -12.14
CA ALA A 328 -35.65 -8.41 -12.11
C ALA A 328 -35.13 -9.56 -13.00
N GLY A 329 -34.14 -10.31 -12.46
CA GLY A 329 -33.60 -11.53 -13.05
C GLY A 329 -32.34 -11.42 -13.93
N GLY A 330 -31.65 -10.28 -13.99
CA GLY A 330 -30.42 -10.09 -14.75
C GLY A 330 -29.13 -10.31 -13.95
N ASN A 331 -28.12 -10.94 -14.58
CA ASN A 331 -26.76 -10.96 -14.08
C ASN A 331 -26.06 -9.71 -14.60
N TYR A 332 -25.71 -8.79 -13.70
CA TYR A 332 -24.92 -7.60 -14.06
C TYR A 332 -23.44 -7.84 -13.88
N TYR A 333 -22.64 -7.13 -14.68
CA TYR A 333 -21.20 -7.03 -14.54
C TYR A 333 -20.87 -5.64 -14.05
N TYR A 334 -19.93 -5.55 -13.14
CA TYR A 334 -19.49 -4.34 -12.44
C TYR A 334 -18.08 -3.99 -12.89
N HIS A 335 -17.88 -2.79 -13.41
CA HIS A 335 -16.56 -2.29 -13.82
C HIS A 335 -15.81 -1.75 -12.61
N VAL A 336 -14.86 -2.49 -12.10
CA VAL A 336 -14.08 -2.11 -10.91
C VAL A 336 -13.05 -1.03 -11.26
N VAL A 337 -13.10 0.09 -10.56
CA VAL A 337 -12.20 1.23 -10.79
C VAL A 337 -11.34 1.59 -9.59
N ALA A 338 -11.66 1.09 -8.39
CA ALA A 338 -10.90 1.33 -7.18
C ALA A 338 -11.20 0.27 -6.10
N PHE A 339 -10.48 0.36 -4.98
CA PHE A 339 -10.71 -0.48 -3.80
C PHE A 339 -10.77 0.41 -2.56
N ALA A 340 -11.95 0.51 -1.94
CA ALA A 340 -12.16 1.25 -0.70
C ALA A 340 -11.90 0.37 0.52
N GLY A 341 -11.36 0.93 1.58
CA GLY A 341 -11.24 0.26 2.87
C GLY A 341 -12.55 0.36 3.64
N PHE A 342 -13.08 -0.75 4.10
CA PHE A 342 -14.34 -0.81 4.85
C PHE A 342 -14.18 -1.56 6.16
N TYR A 343 -14.43 -0.88 7.26
CA TYR A 343 -14.48 -1.47 8.60
C TYR A 343 -15.90 -2.02 8.86
N ILE A 344 -16.00 -3.32 9.12
CA ILE A 344 -17.27 -3.98 9.41
C ILE A 344 -17.63 -3.73 10.89
N SER A 345 -18.64 -2.90 11.15
CA SER A 345 -19.07 -2.57 12.51
C SER A 345 -20.13 -3.50 13.04
N CYS A 346 -21.06 -3.95 12.18
CA CYS A 346 -22.15 -4.84 12.56
C CYS A 346 -22.65 -5.66 11.36
N VAL A 347 -23.18 -6.86 11.64
CA VAL A 347 -23.80 -7.71 10.63
C VAL A 347 -25.06 -8.33 11.22
N ASP A 348 -26.22 -8.04 10.62
CA ASP A 348 -27.44 -8.78 10.87
C ASP A 348 -27.48 -10.03 10.01
N SER A 349 -27.40 -11.18 10.63
CA SER A 349 -27.55 -12.48 9.97
C SER A 349 -28.76 -13.22 10.55
N ALA A 350 -29.76 -13.53 9.75
CA ALA A 350 -30.95 -14.24 10.21
C ALA A 350 -30.59 -15.54 10.94
N GLY A 351 -31.12 -15.73 12.15
CA GLY A 351 -30.90 -16.92 12.96
C GLY A 351 -29.75 -16.84 13.96
N VAL A 352 -29.02 -15.74 14.03
CA VAL A 352 -28.08 -15.48 15.12
C VAL A 352 -28.75 -14.54 16.13
N PRO A 353 -28.91 -14.95 17.40
CA PRO A 353 -29.43 -14.05 18.41
C PRO A 353 -28.39 -12.95 18.69
N GLY A 354 -28.73 -11.74 18.35
CA GLY A 354 -27.89 -10.55 18.59
C GLY A 354 -28.79 -9.29 18.58
N PRO A 355 -28.29 -8.18 19.12
CA PRO A 355 -28.98 -6.91 18.96
C PRO A 355 -29.01 -6.56 17.47
N GLU A 356 -30.16 -6.04 17.00
CA GLU A 356 -30.30 -5.50 15.65
C GLU A 356 -29.26 -4.41 15.40
N CYS A 357 -28.60 -4.44 14.25
CA CYS A 357 -27.61 -3.46 13.86
C CYS A 357 -28.20 -2.05 13.82
N PRO A 358 -27.48 -1.02 14.28
CA PRO A 358 -27.98 0.35 14.34
C PRO A 358 -28.46 0.90 12.99
N GLY A 359 -27.72 0.71 11.94
CA GLY A 359 -28.07 1.15 10.57
C GLY A 359 -29.29 0.42 10.05
N HIS A 360 -29.35 -0.90 10.22
CA HIS A 360 -30.56 -1.69 9.88
C HIS A 360 -31.79 -1.15 10.59
N LYS A 361 -31.70 -0.91 11.90
CA LYS A 361 -32.82 -0.40 12.69
C LYS A 361 -33.33 0.95 12.19
N VAL A 362 -32.42 1.87 11.85
CA VAL A 362 -32.78 3.18 11.32
C VAL A 362 -33.40 3.03 9.94
N ALA A 363 -32.77 2.30 9.02
CA ALA A 363 -33.27 2.07 7.68
C ALA A 363 -34.64 1.37 7.64
N ARG A 364 -34.86 0.41 8.54
CA ARG A 364 -36.17 -0.22 8.71
C ARG A 364 -37.24 0.77 9.17
N ASN A 365 -36.90 1.63 10.11
CA ASN A 365 -37.85 2.63 10.63
C ASN A 365 -38.22 3.68 9.57
N LEU A 366 -37.31 3.92 8.61
CA LEU A 366 -37.57 4.78 7.43
C LEU A 366 -38.30 4.01 6.33
N GLY A 367 -38.54 2.72 6.45
CA GLY A 367 -39.18 1.90 5.42
C GLY A 367 -38.27 1.43 4.29
N VAL A 368 -36.98 1.71 4.36
CA VAL A 368 -36.01 1.41 3.30
C VAL A 368 -35.60 -0.07 3.28
N ILE A 369 -35.54 -0.70 4.45
CA ILE A 369 -35.14 -2.12 4.62
C ILE A 369 -36.22 -2.88 5.36
N LYS A 370 -36.46 -4.13 4.97
CA LYS A 370 -37.42 -5.02 5.67
C LYS A 370 -36.89 -5.45 7.03
N ALA A 371 -37.79 -5.64 7.99
CA ALA A 371 -37.45 -6.03 9.37
C ALA A 371 -36.67 -7.36 9.50
N ASN A 372 -36.76 -8.24 8.50
CA ASN A 372 -36.09 -9.53 8.48
C ASN A 372 -34.90 -9.57 7.50
N ALA A 373 -34.51 -8.42 6.96
CA ALA A 373 -33.36 -8.30 6.08
C ALA A 373 -32.07 -8.70 6.83
N LYS A 374 -31.11 -9.21 6.10
CA LYS A 374 -29.72 -9.36 6.57
C LYS A 374 -28.95 -8.18 6.06
N THR A 375 -28.13 -7.59 6.91
CA THR A 375 -27.35 -6.39 6.55
C THR A 375 -25.90 -6.53 6.94
N ILE A 376 -25.04 -5.86 6.20
CA ILE A 376 -23.64 -5.61 6.53
C ILE A 376 -23.47 -4.11 6.60
N GLU A 377 -23.06 -3.61 7.75
CA GLU A 377 -22.87 -2.18 7.97
C GLU A 377 -21.53 -1.84 8.58
N GLY A 378 -21.07 -0.62 8.36
CA GLY A 378 -19.78 -0.16 8.85
C GLY A 378 -19.38 1.20 8.30
N TYR A 379 -18.09 1.44 8.32
CA TYR A 379 -17.50 2.73 7.96
C TYR A 379 -16.45 2.56 6.87
N PHE A 380 -16.46 3.42 5.88
CA PHE A 380 -15.32 3.56 4.98
C PHE A 380 -14.19 4.27 5.70
N VAL A 381 -12.95 3.79 5.51
CA VAL A 381 -11.79 4.28 6.27
C VAL A 381 -10.68 4.76 5.36
N ILE A 382 -10.11 5.91 5.72
CA ILE A 382 -8.90 6.45 5.08
C ILE A 382 -7.69 5.72 5.66
N GLY A 383 -6.99 4.96 4.83
CA GLY A 383 -5.82 4.25 5.32
C GLY A 383 -5.10 3.39 4.29
N SER A 384 -3.97 2.86 4.71
CA SER A 384 -3.22 1.86 3.95
C SER A 384 -3.66 0.47 4.36
N LEU A 385 -4.13 -0.33 3.40
CA LEU A 385 -4.52 -1.71 3.62
C LEU A 385 -3.40 -2.65 3.14
N PRO A 386 -2.97 -3.61 3.99
CA PRO A 386 -1.82 -4.45 3.69
C PRO A 386 -2.04 -5.41 2.51
N ASP A 387 -3.28 -5.81 2.27
CA ASP A 387 -3.66 -6.78 1.24
C ASP A 387 -4.04 -6.12 -0.10
N LEU A 388 -3.93 -4.80 -0.19
CA LEU A 388 -4.04 -4.07 -1.44
C LEU A 388 -2.66 -3.88 -2.08
N GLY A 389 -2.58 -4.07 -3.36
CA GLY A 389 -1.33 -4.11 -4.14
C GLY A 389 -1.31 -3.19 -5.34
N GLY A 390 -0.25 -3.31 -6.14
CA GLY A 390 -0.03 -2.48 -7.32
C GLY A 390 0.52 -1.12 -6.95
N GLY A 391 -0.21 -0.10 -7.25
CA GLY A 391 0.08 1.30 -6.96
C GLY A 391 0.43 2.09 -8.20
N ALA A 392 -0.53 2.91 -8.63
CA ALA A 392 -0.33 3.90 -9.69
C ALA A 392 -0.27 5.30 -9.08
N PRO A 393 0.59 6.21 -9.60
CA PRO A 393 0.53 7.61 -9.25
C PRO A 393 -0.71 8.27 -9.87
N GLY A 394 -1.46 8.97 -9.04
CA GLY A 394 -2.19 10.16 -9.37
C GLY A 394 -3.50 10.13 -10.09
N SER A 395 -3.89 9.40 -11.06
CA SER A 395 -5.16 9.59 -11.78
C SER A 395 -6.15 8.46 -11.60
N GLY A 396 -7.23 8.70 -10.90
CA GLY A 396 -8.34 7.78 -10.71
C GLY A 396 -9.16 8.17 -9.51
N LEU A 397 -10.23 7.43 -9.25
CA LEU A 397 -11.16 7.70 -8.17
C LEU A 397 -10.43 7.62 -6.81
N ASP A 398 -10.46 8.70 -6.03
CA ASP A 398 -9.93 8.72 -4.67
C ASP A 398 -10.99 8.15 -3.72
N VAL A 399 -10.71 6.99 -3.18
CA VAL A 399 -11.59 6.28 -2.25
C VAL A 399 -11.05 6.26 -0.82
N GLY A 400 -10.06 7.12 -0.53
CA GLY A 400 -9.43 7.19 0.78
C GLY A 400 -8.39 6.08 1.06
N THR A 401 -8.27 5.05 0.22
CA THR A 401 -7.25 4.02 0.38
C THR A 401 -5.99 4.35 -0.39
N TYR A 402 -4.83 4.03 0.22
CA TYR A 402 -3.53 4.32 -0.39
C TYR A 402 -2.49 3.26 -0.06
N ILE A 403 -1.45 3.24 -0.88
CA ILE A 403 -0.22 2.47 -0.65
C ILE A 403 0.94 3.44 -0.58
N VAL A 404 1.73 3.33 0.48
CA VAL A 404 2.99 4.08 0.61
C VAL A 404 4.14 3.13 0.35
N LYS A 405 4.92 3.40 -0.68
CA LYS A 405 6.11 2.59 -0.98
C LYS A 405 7.24 3.43 -1.56
N LEU A 406 8.47 2.94 -1.38
CA LEU A 406 9.63 3.48 -2.08
C LEU A 406 9.54 3.12 -3.57
N ILE A 407 9.83 4.12 -4.40
CA ILE A 407 9.93 4.00 -5.85
C ILE A 407 11.41 4.08 -6.20
N ARG A 408 11.96 3.01 -6.77
CA ARG A 408 13.37 2.94 -7.16
C ARG A 408 13.53 3.22 -8.65
#